data_6f0782c1cdc15792e8336e65a8317b11
#
_entry.id   6f0782c1cdc15792e8336e65a8317b11
#
_cell.length_a   1.000
_cell.length_b   1.000
_cell.length_c   1.000
_cell.angle_alpha   90.00
_cell.angle_beta   90.00
_cell.angle_gamma   90.00
#
_symmetry.space_group_name_H-M   'P 1'
#
loop_
_entity.id
_entity.type
_entity.pdbx_description
1 polymer ?
#
loop_
_entity_poly.entity_id
_entity_poly.type
_entity_poly.pdbx_seq_one_letter_code
_entity_poly.pdbx_strand_id
1 'polypeptide(L)'
;DQPIVTGRTYHEDNRSPGDLPGTKTQMTIRSKTCKGSGFNELRFEDATDSEQVYIHAQKNMDTEVLNNRTTDVKHDHTETIGNNQKITVGLGQTVTVGTKKEGGHDQTITVAHDRSITVRNDQTLKVANDRRVNVSHDDGLYVANDRKVTVEGKQEHKTTGN
;
A
#
# COMPACT_ATOMS: atom_id res chain seq x y z
N ASP A 1 34.06 11.65 -29.57
CA ASP A 1 33.89 10.33 -28.95
C ASP A 1 33.37 10.52 -27.53
N GLN A 2 32.24 9.90 -27.20
CA GLN A 2 31.70 9.91 -25.83
C GLN A 2 32.16 8.59 -25.16
N PRO A 3 32.81 8.64 -23.99
CA PRO A 3 33.21 7.43 -23.28
C PRO A 3 31.97 6.65 -22.77
N ILE A 4 32.00 5.34 -22.96
CA ILE A 4 31.01 4.40 -22.45
C ILE A 4 31.60 3.63 -21.29
N VAL A 5 30.94 3.63 -20.13
CA VAL A 5 31.31 2.78 -19.00
C VAL A 5 30.69 1.40 -19.22
N THR A 6 31.54 0.41 -19.51
CA THR A 6 31.11 -0.98 -19.77
C THR A 6 31.14 -1.88 -18.53
N GLY A 7 31.67 -1.40 -17.41
CA GLY A 7 31.74 -2.15 -16.16
C GLY A 7 32.50 -1.43 -15.07
N ARG A 8 32.50 -2.05 -13.88
CA ARG A 8 33.29 -1.62 -12.72
C ARG A 8 34.12 -2.77 -12.20
N THR A 9 35.31 -2.46 -11.74
CA THR A 9 36.15 -3.41 -11.00
C THR A 9 36.35 -2.87 -9.58
N TYR A 10 36.46 -3.79 -8.64
CA TYR A 10 36.83 -3.48 -7.26
C TYR A 10 38.36 -3.63 -7.09
N HIS A 11 38.94 -2.84 -6.23
CA HIS A 11 40.34 -2.88 -5.87
C HIS A 11 40.51 -2.45 -4.40
N GLU A 12 41.73 -2.40 -3.89
CA GLU A 12 42.00 -2.17 -2.47
C GLU A 12 41.40 -0.88 -1.92
N ASP A 13 41.38 0.21 -2.67
CA ASP A 13 40.82 1.50 -2.28
C ASP A 13 39.32 1.62 -2.59
N ASN A 14 38.78 0.71 -3.40
CA ASN A 14 37.37 0.65 -3.77
C ASN A 14 36.86 -0.79 -3.67
N ARG A 15 36.72 -1.27 -2.45
CA ARG A 15 36.30 -2.64 -2.14
C ARG A 15 34.85 -2.91 -2.49
N SER A 16 34.53 -4.20 -2.68
CA SER A 16 33.16 -4.67 -2.78
C SER A 16 32.30 -4.16 -1.62
N PRO A 17 31.00 -3.80 -1.84
CA PRO A 17 30.12 -3.35 -0.78
C PRO A 17 29.88 -4.38 0.33
N GLY A 18 30.14 -5.66 0.09
CA GLY A 18 29.95 -6.76 1.03
C GLY A 18 31.27 -7.32 1.55
N ASP A 19 31.21 -8.03 2.68
CA ASP A 19 32.35 -8.72 3.29
C ASP A 19 32.50 -10.12 2.70
N LEU A 20 33.55 -10.33 1.91
CA LEU A 20 33.88 -11.65 1.35
C LEU A 20 34.63 -12.50 2.37
N PRO A 21 34.35 -13.81 2.49
CA PRO A 21 33.45 -14.62 1.65
C PRO A 21 31.97 -14.64 2.12
N GLY A 22 31.56 -13.90 3.13
CA GLY A 22 30.23 -13.93 3.73
C GLY A 22 29.12 -13.54 2.75
N THR A 23 29.40 -12.62 1.83
CA THR A 23 28.42 -12.11 0.84
C THR A 23 28.66 -12.64 -0.58
N LYS A 24 29.23 -13.83 -0.70
CA LYS A 24 29.57 -14.45 -2.02
C LYS A 24 28.36 -14.74 -2.92
N THR A 25 27.17 -14.81 -2.35
CA THR A 25 25.88 -15.03 -3.03
C THR A 25 25.19 -13.74 -3.47
N GLN A 26 25.78 -12.58 -3.17
CA GLN A 26 25.20 -11.29 -3.49
C GLN A 26 25.75 -10.68 -4.79
N MET A 27 24.84 -10.16 -5.60
CA MET A 27 25.16 -9.23 -6.70
C MET A 27 24.63 -7.84 -6.31
N THR A 28 25.51 -6.82 -6.37
CA THR A 28 25.18 -5.48 -5.89
C THR A 28 25.59 -4.40 -6.88
N ILE A 29 24.67 -3.47 -7.17
CA ILE A 29 24.96 -2.18 -7.81
C ILE A 29 24.74 -1.12 -6.75
N ARG A 30 25.83 -0.56 -6.22
CA ARG A 30 25.77 0.42 -5.14
C ARG A 30 26.53 1.70 -5.51
N SER A 31 25.87 2.84 -5.29
CA SER A 31 26.48 4.16 -5.38
C SER A 31 26.95 4.65 -4.00
N LYS A 32 27.61 5.79 -3.98
CA LYS A 32 28.00 6.49 -2.75
C LYS A 32 27.56 7.94 -2.83
N THR A 33 26.97 8.45 -1.77
CA THR A 33 26.62 9.86 -1.67
C THR A 33 27.85 10.73 -1.77
N CYS A 34 27.85 11.68 -2.70
CA CYS A 34 28.93 12.64 -2.85
C CYS A 34 29.10 13.46 -1.56
N LYS A 35 30.30 13.48 -1.01
CA LYS A 35 30.65 14.17 0.26
C LYS A 35 29.76 13.77 1.45
N GLY A 36 29.19 12.57 1.45
CA GLY A 36 28.35 12.04 2.52
C GLY A 36 28.56 10.55 2.75
N SER A 37 27.87 9.98 3.74
CA SER A 37 27.95 8.57 4.13
C SER A 37 26.84 7.69 3.56
N GLY A 38 25.84 8.26 2.87
CA GLY A 38 24.69 7.54 2.31
C GLY A 38 25.00 6.80 1.01
N PHE A 39 24.02 6.03 0.51
CA PHE A 39 24.14 5.26 -0.72
C PHE A 39 22.77 4.99 -1.34
N ASN A 40 22.74 4.67 -2.64
CA ASN A 40 21.60 4.00 -3.28
C ASN A 40 22.06 2.61 -3.70
N GLU A 41 21.18 1.61 -3.65
CA GLU A 41 21.54 0.23 -3.89
C GLU A 41 20.43 -0.55 -4.61
N LEU A 42 20.83 -1.37 -5.59
CA LEU A 42 20.08 -2.50 -6.08
C LEU A 42 20.90 -3.75 -5.78
N ARG A 43 20.35 -4.65 -4.96
CA ARG A 43 21.02 -5.88 -4.54
C ARG A 43 20.13 -7.09 -4.82
N PHE A 44 20.77 -8.16 -5.25
CA PHE A 44 20.20 -9.49 -5.34
C PHE A 44 20.94 -10.40 -4.36
N GLU A 45 20.22 -11.15 -3.57
CA GLU A 45 20.70 -12.24 -2.73
C GLU A 45 20.19 -13.54 -3.33
N ASP A 46 21.11 -14.46 -3.65
CA ASP A 46 20.82 -15.75 -4.30
C ASP A 46 21.11 -16.95 -3.38
N ALA A 47 21.28 -16.74 -2.07
CA ALA A 47 21.40 -17.83 -1.13
C ALA A 47 20.06 -18.56 -1.01
N THR A 48 20.08 -19.89 -1.14
CA THR A 48 18.88 -20.76 -1.06
C THR A 48 18.08 -20.50 0.21
N ASP A 49 16.76 -20.37 0.07
CA ASP A 49 15.78 -20.05 1.12
C ASP A 49 15.95 -18.62 1.73
N SER A 50 16.77 -17.78 1.08
CA SER A 50 17.00 -16.40 1.51
C SER A 50 17.06 -15.42 0.33
N GLU A 51 16.54 -15.83 -0.82
CA GLU A 51 16.55 -15.06 -2.05
C GLU A 51 15.81 -13.73 -1.87
N GLN A 52 16.43 -12.64 -2.29
CA GLN A 52 15.88 -11.30 -2.12
C GLN A 52 16.28 -10.37 -3.26
N VAL A 53 15.35 -9.53 -3.69
CA VAL A 53 15.67 -8.31 -4.44
C VAL A 53 15.43 -7.12 -3.52
N TYR A 54 16.48 -6.36 -3.26
CA TYR A 54 16.46 -5.20 -2.37
C TYR A 54 16.78 -3.92 -3.15
N ILE A 55 15.90 -2.92 -3.01
CA ILE A 55 16.06 -1.59 -3.60
C ILE A 55 16.09 -0.57 -2.47
N HIS A 56 17.18 0.20 -2.39
CA HIS A 56 17.36 1.26 -1.42
C HIS A 56 17.63 2.59 -2.11
N ALA A 57 16.81 3.58 -1.80
CA ALA A 57 17.01 4.96 -2.16
C ALA A 57 17.34 5.78 -0.90
N GLN A 58 18.48 6.43 -0.87
CA GLN A 58 18.92 7.23 0.28
C GLN A 58 17.98 8.38 0.61
N LYS A 59 17.26 8.90 -0.37
CA LYS A 59 16.34 10.02 -0.18
C LYS A 59 15.03 9.80 -0.93
N ASN A 60 15.00 10.03 -2.20
CA ASN A 60 13.80 9.92 -3.02
C ASN A 60 13.91 8.76 -4.00
N MET A 61 12.77 8.11 -4.25
CA MET A 61 12.62 7.12 -5.30
C MET A 61 11.43 7.52 -6.16
N ASP A 62 11.68 7.80 -7.44
CA ASP A 62 10.66 8.13 -8.43
C ASP A 62 10.54 6.97 -9.43
N THR A 63 9.32 6.53 -9.70
CA THR A 63 9.04 5.50 -10.69
C THR A 63 8.00 6.04 -11.67
N GLU A 64 8.36 6.16 -12.95
CA GLU A 64 7.47 6.54 -14.04
C GLU A 64 7.24 5.34 -14.96
N VAL A 65 5.99 5.03 -15.26
CA VAL A 65 5.60 3.97 -16.17
C VAL A 65 4.66 4.54 -17.23
N LEU A 66 5.13 4.65 -18.46
CA LEU A 66 4.40 5.29 -19.56
C LEU A 66 3.22 4.47 -20.10
N ASN A 67 3.09 3.21 -19.72
CA ASN A 67 2.01 2.35 -20.12
C ASN A 67 1.47 1.58 -18.91
N ASN A 68 1.57 0.28 -18.83
CA ASN A 68 0.99 -0.54 -17.80
C ASN A 68 2.00 -0.94 -16.72
N ARG A 69 1.57 -0.96 -15.46
CA ARG A 69 2.30 -1.58 -14.35
C ARG A 69 1.43 -2.67 -13.74
N THR A 70 1.98 -3.86 -13.61
CA THR A 70 1.36 -4.99 -12.90
C THR A 70 2.21 -5.38 -11.71
N THR A 71 1.59 -5.64 -10.57
CA THR A 71 2.24 -6.19 -9.38
C THR A 71 1.46 -7.42 -8.93
N ASP A 72 2.10 -8.58 -8.91
CA ASP A 72 1.54 -9.85 -8.48
C ASP A 72 2.36 -10.39 -7.30
N VAL A 73 1.78 -10.39 -6.11
CA VAL A 73 2.40 -10.86 -4.88
C VAL A 73 1.67 -12.12 -4.42
N LYS A 74 2.38 -13.26 -4.43
CA LYS A 74 1.77 -14.57 -4.14
C LYS A 74 1.47 -14.81 -2.66
N HIS A 75 2.12 -14.07 -1.77
CA HIS A 75 1.96 -14.20 -0.33
C HIS A 75 1.54 -12.85 0.26
N ASP A 76 2.33 -12.21 1.02
CA ASP A 76 1.98 -11.00 1.74
C ASP A 76 2.49 -9.73 1.05
N HIS A 77 1.69 -8.68 1.07
CA HIS A 77 2.10 -7.34 0.69
C HIS A 77 1.90 -6.38 1.87
N THR A 78 2.97 -5.71 2.27
CA THR A 78 2.94 -4.70 3.34
C THR A 78 3.42 -3.36 2.80
N GLU A 79 2.64 -2.32 3.01
CA GLU A 79 3.01 -0.93 2.69
C GLU A 79 2.90 -0.07 3.95
N THR A 80 3.97 0.62 4.31
CA THR A 80 4.02 1.53 5.46
C THR A 80 4.42 2.92 5.00
N ILE A 81 3.52 3.89 5.21
CA ILE A 81 3.72 5.29 4.86
C ILE A 81 3.86 6.11 6.15
N GLY A 82 5.04 6.66 6.39
CA GLY A 82 5.33 7.42 7.62
C GLY A 82 4.69 8.79 7.70
N ASN A 83 4.18 9.33 6.59
CA ASN A 83 3.55 10.65 6.54
C ASN A 83 2.28 10.60 5.69
N ASN A 84 2.28 11.08 4.46
CA ASN A 84 1.08 11.21 3.64
C ASN A 84 1.07 10.24 2.47
N GLN A 85 -0.07 9.62 2.20
CA GLN A 85 -0.34 8.89 0.96
C GLN A 85 -1.41 9.61 0.15
N LYS A 86 -1.21 9.76 -1.16
CA LYS A 86 -2.21 10.26 -2.10
C LYS A 86 -2.39 9.27 -3.25
N ILE A 87 -3.62 8.82 -3.46
CA ILE A 87 -3.99 7.96 -4.60
C ILE A 87 -4.96 8.74 -5.49
N THR A 88 -4.62 8.89 -6.78
CA THR A 88 -5.49 9.51 -7.78
C THR A 88 -5.70 8.55 -8.93
N VAL A 89 -6.96 8.20 -9.21
CA VAL A 89 -7.36 7.27 -10.28
C VAL A 89 -8.25 8.03 -11.26
N GLY A 90 -7.84 8.07 -12.53
CA GLY A 90 -8.54 8.86 -13.56
C GLY A 90 -9.89 8.29 -13.98
N LEU A 91 -10.09 6.97 -13.92
CA LEU A 91 -11.33 6.33 -14.35
C LEU A 91 -11.97 5.50 -13.23
N GLY A 92 -11.48 4.31 -12.96
CA GLY A 92 -12.10 3.40 -12.01
C GLY A 92 -11.10 2.76 -11.05
N GLN A 93 -11.54 2.48 -9.83
CA GLN A 93 -10.80 1.70 -8.84
C GLN A 93 -11.68 0.57 -8.33
N THR A 94 -11.14 -0.65 -8.32
CA THR A 94 -11.79 -1.83 -7.74
C THR A 94 -10.93 -2.38 -6.62
N VAL A 95 -11.55 -2.62 -5.46
CA VAL A 95 -10.93 -3.30 -4.33
C VAL A 95 -11.74 -4.56 -4.03
N THR A 96 -11.11 -5.72 -4.16
CA THR A 96 -11.73 -7.01 -3.85
C THR A 96 -10.96 -7.72 -2.75
N VAL A 97 -11.65 -8.10 -1.69
CA VAL A 97 -11.09 -8.84 -0.56
C VAL A 97 -11.82 -10.17 -0.43
N GLY A 98 -11.08 -11.28 -0.25
CA GLY A 98 -11.70 -12.59 -0.03
C GLY A 98 -12.01 -13.37 -1.30
N THR A 99 -11.02 -13.61 -2.13
CA THR A 99 -11.15 -14.43 -3.36
C THR A 99 -10.82 -15.91 -3.13
N LYS A 100 -10.22 -16.28 -1.99
CA LYS A 100 -9.93 -17.67 -1.63
C LYS A 100 -11.14 -18.34 -1.01
N LYS A 101 -11.24 -19.68 -1.13
CA LYS A 101 -12.37 -20.45 -0.57
C LYS A 101 -12.32 -20.63 0.94
N GLU A 102 -11.14 -20.59 1.54
CA GLU A 102 -10.92 -20.88 2.96
C GLU A 102 -10.25 -19.70 3.64
N GLY A 103 -10.61 -19.46 4.92
CA GLY A 103 -10.07 -18.42 5.79
C GLY A 103 -11.05 -17.27 6.06
N GLY A 104 -10.75 -16.47 7.07
CA GLY A 104 -11.40 -15.18 7.32
C GLY A 104 -10.92 -14.16 6.30
N HIS A 105 -11.83 -13.37 5.76
CA HIS A 105 -11.53 -12.39 4.71
C HIS A 105 -12.07 -11.03 5.14
N ASP A 106 -11.26 -10.30 5.89
CA ASP A 106 -11.68 -9.04 6.50
C ASP A 106 -11.03 -7.84 5.82
N GLN A 107 -11.78 -6.77 5.68
CA GLN A 107 -11.26 -5.45 5.39
C GLN A 107 -11.50 -4.55 6.58
N THR A 108 -10.42 -4.05 7.19
CA THR A 108 -10.50 -3.09 8.30
C THR A 108 -10.02 -1.72 7.86
N ILE A 109 -10.81 -0.69 8.16
CA ILE A 109 -10.44 0.71 7.93
C ILE A 109 -10.53 1.43 9.27
N THR A 110 -9.39 1.88 9.80
CA THR A 110 -9.31 2.68 11.03
C THR A 110 -8.85 4.09 10.69
N VAL A 111 -9.60 5.09 11.12
CA VAL A 111 -9.29 6.50 10.92
C VAL A 111 -9.32 7.18 12.30
N ALA A 112 -8.18 7.72 12.70
CA ALA A 112 -8.01 8.29 14.04
C ALA A 112 -8.69 9.66 14.23
N HIS A 113 -8.99 10.36 13.14
CA HIS A 113 -9.59 11.69 13.17
C HIS A 113 -10.79 11.75 12.21
N ASP A 114 -10.71 12.33 11.07
CA ASP A 114 -11.83 12.56 10.18
C ASP A 114 -11.85 11.61 8.97
N ARG A 115 -13.04 11.15 8.60
CA ARG A 115 -13.27 10.44 7.35
C ARG A 115 -14.37 11.13 6.56
N SER A 116 -14.08 11.58 5.35
CA SER A 116 -15.05 12.13 4.41
C SER A 116 -15.27 11.21 3.21
N ILE A 117 -16.51 10.98 2.81
CA ILE A 117 -16.88 10.25 1.60
C ILE A 117 -17.83 11.12 0.79
N THR A 118 -17.43 11.50 -0.43
CA THR A 118 -18.27 12.25 -1.36
C THR A 118 -18.57 11.39 -2.59
N VAL A 119 -19.84 11.11 -2.83
CA VAL A 119 -20.33 10.37 -3.99
C VAL A 119 -21.26 11.29 -4.78
N ARG A 120 -20.91 11.59 -6.02
CA ARG A 120 -21.66 12.56 -6.84
C ARG A 120 -22.88 11.98 -7.53
N ASN A 121 -22.97 10.68 -7.65
CA ASN A 121 -24.08 9.98 -8.27
C ASN A 121 -24.65 8.96 -7.28
N ASP A 122 -24.46 7.69 -7.46
CA ASP A 122 -25.11 6.66 -6.67
C ASP A 122 -24.14 5.99 -5.67
N GLN A 123 -24.63 5.73 -4.47
CA GLN A 123 -23.97 4.89 -3.48
C GLN A 123 -24.86 3.70 -3.12
N THR A 124 -24.34 2.50 -3.31
CA THR A 124 -25.01 1.27 -2.90
C THR A 124 -24.23 0.59 -1.78
N LEU A 125 -24.93 0.25 -0.69
CA LEU A 125 -24.40 -0.58 0.40
C LEU A 125 -25.26 -1.85 0.51
N LYS A 126 -24.66 -3.01 0.24
CA LYS A 126 -25.31 -4.32 0.42
C LYS A 126 -24.60 -5.07 1.55
N VAL A 127 -25.32 -5.43 2.59
CA VAL A 127 -24.83 -6.21 3.73
C VAL A 127 -25.68 -7.46 3.85
N ALA A 128 -25.06 -8.63 3.73
CA ALA A 128 -25.78 -9.89 3.71
C ALA A 128 -26.23 -10.37 5.11
N ASN A 129 -25.55 -9.94 6.14
CA ASN A 129 -25.86 -10.33 7.52
C ASN A 129 -26.12 -9.08 8.38
N ASP A 130 -25.25 -8.70 9.25
CA ASP A 130 -25.48 -7.62 10.21
C ASP A 130 -24.81 -6.30 9.80
N ARG A 131 -25.52 -5.21 9.97
CA ARG A 131 -24.98 -3.85 9.93
C ARG A 131 -25.14 -3.20 11.28
N ARG A 132 -24.03 -2.76 11.90
CA ARG A 132 -24.05 -1.99 13.15
C ARG A 132 -23.50 -0.59 12.91
N VAL A 133 -24.17 0.42 13.40
CA VAL A 133 -23.73 1.81 13.39
C VAL A 133 -23.79 2.31 14.84
N ASN A 134 -22.66 2.80 15.35
CA ASN A 134 -22.57 3.41 16.67
C ASN A 134 -22.04 4.83 16.51
N VAL A 135 -22.83 5.81 16.90
CA VAL A 135 -22.47 7.23 16.86
C VAL A 135 -22.60 7.77 18.27
N SER A 136 -21.47 8.21 18.83
CA SER A 136 -21.42 8.64 20.25
C SER A 136 -21.94 10.05 20.49
N HIS A 137 -22.13 10.86 19.46
CA HIS A 137 -22.57 12.23 19.56
C HIS A 137 -23.78 12.48 18.63
N ASP A 138 -23.62 13.08 17.50
CA ASP A 138 -24.73 13.44 16.63
C ASP A 138 -24.77 12.55 15.38
N ASP A 139 -25.92 12.01 15.03
CA ASP A 139 -26.21 11.34 13.76
C ASP A 139 -27.24 12.15 12.99
N GLY A 140 -26.83 12.84 11.95
CA GLY A 140 -27.67 13.65 11.09
C GLY A 140 -27.95 12.98 9.75
N LEU A 141 -29.22 12.81 9.38
CA LEU A 141 -29.63 12.36 8.06
C LEU A 141 -30.47 13.43 7.38
N TYR A 142 -29.96 13.95 6.25
CA TYR A 142 -30.72 14.84 5.38
C TYR A 142 -31.05 14.15 4.06
N VAL A 143 -32.34 14.10 3.69
CA VAL A 143 -32.83 13.53 2.45
C VAL A 143 -33.72 14.59 1.80
N ALA A 144 -33.28 15.13 0.66
CA ALA A 144 -33.94 16.24 -0.01
C ALA A 144 -35.28 15.86 -0.65
N ASN A 145 -35.49 14.59 -0.98
CA ASN A 145 -36.73 14.12 -1.64
C ASN A 145 -37.34 12.97 -0.83
N ASP A 146 -37.29 11.75 -1.30
CA ASP A 146 -37.98 10.62 -0.66
C ASP A 146 -37.05 9.71 0.12
N ARG A 147 -37.47 9.29 1.30
CA ARG A 147 -36.83 8.22 2.07
C ARG A 147 -37.78 7.05 2.22
N LYS A 148 -37.42 5.88 1.70
CA LYS A 148 -38.15 4.64 1.93
C LYS A 148 -37.41 3.75 2.90
N VAL A 149 -38.11 3.30 3.94
CA VAL A 149 -37.59 2.29 4.88
C VAL A 149 -38.55 1.10 4.85
N THR A 150 -38.05 -0.09 4.59
CA THR A 150 -38.81 -1.33 4.64
C THR A 150 -38.16 -2.26 5.66
N VAL A 151 -38.96 -2.73 6.63
CA VAL A 151 -38.52 -3.65 7.68
C VAL A 151 -39.54 -4.81 7.70
N GLU A 152 -39.05 -6.02 7.35
CA GLU A 152 -39.88 -7.22 7.33
C GLU A 152 -40.10 -7.83 8.72
N GLY A 153 -39.25 -7.47 9.69
CA GLY A 153 -39.33 -7.89 11.09
C GLY A 153 -39.77 -6.78 12.04
N LYS A 154 -39.24 -6.81 13.26
CA LYS A 154 -39.52 -5.76 14.25
C LYS A 154 -38.63 -4.54 14.02
N GLN A 155 -39.21 -3.37 14.08
CA GLN A 155 -38.50 -2.11 14.22
C GLN A 155 -38.74 -1.56 15.62
N GLU A 156 -37.70 -1.27 16.36
CA GLU A 156 -37.76 -0.61 17.66
C GLU A 156 -37.07 0.74 17.58
N HIS A 157 -37.73 1.78 18.05
CA HIS A 157 -37.16 3.10 18.22
C HIS A 157 -37.27 3.49 19.69
N LYS A 158 -36.13 3.62 20.36
CA LYS A 158 -36.10 3.99 21.79
C LYS A 158 -35.34 5.30 21.95
N THR A 159 -35.99 6.30 22.52
CA THR A 159 -35.42 7.58 22.91
C THR A 159 -35.40 7.65 24.44
N THR A 160 -34.22 7.91 25.04
CA THR A 160 -34.04 7.97 26.49
C THR A 160 -33.61 9.34 26.99
N GLY A 161 -33.87 10.40 26.27
CA GLY A 161 -33.62 11.77 26.65
C GLY A 161 -34.89 12.62 26.70
N ASN A 162 -34.86 13.64 27.53
CA ASN A 162 -35.88 14.70 27.54
C ASN A 162 -35.63 15.66 26.39
#